data_ba73b15f7d3541b0d1ca2fff8ffc82ae
#
_entry.id   ba73b15f7d3541b0d1ca2fff8ffc82ae
#
_cell.length_a   1.000
_cell.length_b   1.000
_cell.length_c   1.000
_cell.angle_alpha   90.00
_cell.angle_beta   90.00
_cell.angle_gamma   90.00
#
_symmetry.space_group_name_H-M   'P 1'
#
loop_
_entity.id
_entity.type
_entity.pdbx_description
1 polymer ?
#
loop_
_entity_poly.entity_id
_entity_poly.type
_entity_poly.pdbx_seq_one_letter_code
_entity_poly.pdbx_strand_id
1 'polypeptide(L)'
;MEPEIITEAQTWLVNNQGLLIEYAVNIAAALITLLVGYIAANLLSSTVVKVMQARKLDTTVTHFVGSILKYAILVFVVIAALGRVGVQTASFVAIIGAAGLAIGFALQGALSNFAAGFLLIIFRPIKAGEFIEVAGTAGVVQSVQLFTTTLTSGDNKMVVVPNSAILNGTIVNYSRMDTRRVDMTFGIGYGSDLRKAKQILERLVSEESRILKEPAATIAVAALADSSVNIVVRPWVKTGDYWGVWFDFHEKVKLTFDAEGIEIPFPQMVMHMQKPQA
;
A
#
# COMPACT_ATOMS: atom_id res chain seq x y z
N MET A 1 69.21 -16.83 -43.07
CA MET A 1 67.84 -16.87 -42.53
C MET A 1 67.63 -16.07 -41.20
N GLU A 2 68.52 -16.20 -40.20
CA GLU A 2 68.35 -15.40 -38.94
C GLU A 2 68.63 -13.88 -39.13
N PRO A 3 69.63 -13.37 -39.91
CA PRO A 3 69.82 -11.95 -39.95
C PRO A 3 68.76 -11.15 -40.72
N GLU A 4 68.05 -11.80 -41.68
CA GLU A 4 67.00 -11.13 -42.44
C GLU A 4 65.76 -10.93 -41.58
N ILE A 5 65.39 -11.91 -40.75
CA ILE A 5 64.21 -11.85 -39.81
C ILE A 5 64.46 -10.73 -38.79
N ILE A 6 65.67 -10.59 -38.28
CA ILE A 6 66.05 -9.50 -37.34
C ILE A 6 65.95 -8.14 -37.97
N THR A 7 66.41 -8.01 -39.23
CA THR A 7 66.32 -6.75 -39.93
C THR A 7 64.91 -6.37 -40.33
N GLU A 8 64.09 -7.29 -40.75
CA GLU A 8 62.65 -7.07 -40.99
C GLU A 8 61.86 -6.69 -39.68
N ALA A 9 62.15 -7.36 -38.60
CA ALA A 9 61.55 -7.02 -37.31
C ALA A 9 61.98 -5.62 -36.84
N GLN A 10 63.23 -5.25 -36.98
CA GLN A 10 63.68 -3.90 -36.65
C GLN A 10 63.07 -2.82 -37.55
N THR A 11 62.94 -3.08 -38.83
CA THR A 11 62.35 -2.13 -39.80
C THR A 11 60.81 -2.01 -39.46
N TRP A 12 60.15 -3.10 -39.16
CA TRP A 12 58.74 -3.08 -38.75
C TRP A 12 58.53 -2.30 -37.43
N LEU A 13 59.38 -2.50 -36.42
CA LEU A 13 59.34 -1.77 -35.15
C LEU A 13 59.53 -0.27 -35.34
N VAL A 14 60.51 0.17 -36.20
CA VAL A 14 60.76 1.57 -36.49
C VAL A 14 59.58 2.18 -37.23
N ASN A 15 59.03 1.50 -38.22
CA ASN A 15 57.87 2.00 -38.98
C ASN A 15 56.57 2.06 -38.20
N ASN A 16 56.44 1.28 -37.15
CA ASN A 16 55.20 1.19 -36.32
C ASN A 16 55.40 1.77 -34.93
N GLN A 17 56.45 2.53 -34.64
CA GLN A 17 56.72 3.16 -33.33
C GLN A 17 55.51 3.94 -32.81
N GLY A 18 54.81 4.69 -33.66
CA GLY A 18 53.61 5.47 -33.30
C GLY A 18 52.48 4.60 -32.78
N LEU A 19 52.21 3.48 -33.47
CA LEU A 19 51.18 2.51 -33.05
C LEU A 19 51.54 1.82 -31.73
N LEU A 20 52.81 1.44 -31.55
CA LEU A 20 53.28 0.82 -30.30
C LEU A 20 53.14 1.76 -29.11
N ILE A 21 53.51 3.03 -29.29
CA ILE A 21 53.33 4.07 -28.25
C ILE A 21 51.87 4.29 -27.94
N GLU A 22 51.01 4.36 -28.94
CA GLU A 22 49.56 4.51 -28.74
C GLU A 22 48.98 3.35 -27.97
N TYR A 23 49.30 2.08 -28.32
CA TYR A 23 48.85 0.91 -27.55
C TYR A 23 49.40 0.91 -26.13
N ALA A 24 50.69 1.25 -25.94
CA ALA A 24 51.28 1.33 -24.60
C ALA A 24 50.58 2.37 -23.71
N VAL A 25 50.28 3.55 -24.27
CA VAL A 25 49.53 4.61 -23.56
C VAL A 25 48.11 4.17 -23.24
N ASN A 26 47.41 3.54 -24.17
CA ASN A 26 46.05 3.05 -23.96
C ASN A 26 46.01 1.94 -22.92
N ILE A 27 46.95 1.00 -22.90
CA ILE A 27 47.07 -0.06 -21.89
C ILE A 27 47.38 0.56 -20.53
N ALA A 28 48.33 1.51 -20.47
CA ALA A 28 48.64 2.23 -19.21
C ALA A 28 47.40 2.98 -18.69
N ALA A 29 46.68 3.66 -19.56
CA ALA A 29 45.43 4.35 -19.21
C ALA A 29 44.34 3.38 -18.71
N ALA A 30 44.19 2.19 -19.33
CA ALA A 30 43.27 1.15 -18.89
C ALA A 30 43.64 0.62 -17.50
N LEU A 31 44.91 0.36 -17.24
CA LEU A 31 45.39 -0.09 -15.92
C LEU A 31 45.16 0.98 -14.84
N ILE A 32 45.40 2.24 -15.16
CA ILE A 32 45.10 3.36 -14.24
C ILE A 32 43.60 3.44 -13.99
N THR A 33 42.75 3.30 -15.02
CA THR A 33 41.29 3.29 -14.88
C THR A 33 40.82 2.14 -13.95
N LEU A 34 41.37 0.93 -14.11
CA LEU A 34 41.06 -0.22 -13.25
C LEU A 34 41.51 0.04 -11.80
N LEU A 35 42.71 0.55 -11.59
CA LEU A 35 43.26 0.85 -10.26
C LEU A 35 42.42 1.92 -9.54
N VAL A 36 42.21 3.06 -10.19
CA VAL A 36 41.43 4.17 -9.64
C VAL A 36 39.97 3.73 -9.39
N GLY A 37 39.38 3.02 -10.37
CA GLY A 37 38.04 2.50 -10.26
C GLY A 37 37.88 1.49 -9.13
N TYR A 38 38.86 0.60 -8.93
CA TYR A 38 38.87 -0.35 -7.81
C TYR A 38 38.95 0.35 -6.43
N ILE A 39 39.81 1.35 -6.33
CA ILE A 39 39.95 2.17 -5.11
C ILE A 39 38.62 2.92 -4.86
N ALA A 40 38.04 3.54 -5.87
CA ALA A 40 36.77 4.25 -5.74
C ALA A 40 35.63 3.31 -5.34
N ALA A 41 35.54 2.12 -5.97
CA ALA A 41 34.54 1.09 -5.64
C ALA A 41 34.66 0.64 -4.17
N ASN A 42 35.88 0.37 -3.71
CA ASN A 42 36.12 -0.01 -2.30
C ASN A 42 35.78 1.12 -1.34
N LEU A 43 36.19 2.36 -1.64
CA LEU A 43 35.96 3.51 -0.80
C LEU A 43 34.44 3.79 -0.65
N LEU A 44 33.72 3.83 -1.77
CA LEU A 44 32.28 4.07 -1.78
C LEU A 44 31.53 2.94 -1.05
N SER A 45 31.84 1.68 -1.38
CA SER A 45 31.23 0.52 -0.70
C SER A 45 31.49 0.55 0.79
N SER A 46 32.74 0.74 1.21
CA SER A 46 33.10 0.78 2.64
C SER A 46 32.43 1.96 3.39
N THR A 47 32.29 3.10 2.72
CA THR A 47 31.61 4.26 3.30
C THR A 47 30.12 3.97 3.52
N VAL A 48 29.44 3.39 2.53
CA VAL A 48 28.04 2.98 2.67
C VAL A 48 27.88 1.95 3.78
N VAL A 49 28.74 0.92 3.83
CA VAL A 49 28.73 -0.10 4.89
C VAL A 49 28.90 0.55 6.27
N LYS A 50 29.87 1.46 6.44
CA LYS A 50 30.09 2.17 7.73
C LYS A 50 28.87 2.99 8.14
N VAL A 51 28.24 3.73 7.22
CA VAL A 51 27.05 4.52 7.50
C VAL A 51 25.87 3.61 7.93
N MET A 52 25.67 2.49 7.23
CA MET A 52 24.62 1.52 7.56
C MET A 52 24.86 0.86 8.95
N GLN A 53 26.10 0.50 9.25
CA GLN A 53 26.49 -0.05 10.56
C GLN A 53 26.29 0.97 11.69
N ALA A 54 26.63 2.24 11.46
CA ALA A 54 26.39 3.31 12.43
C ALA A 54 24.88 3.50 12.74
N ARG A 55 24.01 3.14 11.79
CA ARG A 55 22.55 3.12 11.97
C ARG A 55 22.03 1.80 12.59
N LYS A 56 22.92 0.91 13.02
CA LYS A 56 22.60 -0.40 13.64
C LYS A 56 21.76 -1.32 12.75
N LEU A 57 21.92 -1.22 11.43
CA LEU A 57 21.30 -2.14 10.48
C LEU A 57 21.96 -3.53 10.58
N ASP A 58 21.18 -4.56 10.22
CA ASP A 58 21.66 -5.94 10.22
C ASP A 58 22.96 -6.10 9.41
N THR A 59 23.92 -6.85 9.95
CA THR A 59 25.25 -7.04 9.36
C THR A 59 25.17 -7.72 8.00
N THR A 60 24.26 -8.66 7.82
CA THR A 60 24.05 -9.40 6.55
C THR A 60 23.57 -8.46 5.47
N VAL A 61 22.57 -7.62 5.77
CA VAL A 61 22.03 -6.61 4.85
C VAL A 61 23.11 -5.60 4.47
N THR A 62 23.89 -5.14 5.45
CA THR A 62 24.96 -4.15 5.25
C THR A 62 26.03 -4.67 4.30
N HIS A 63 26.51 -5.90 4.52
CA HIS A 63 27.51 -6.52 3.64
C HIS A 63 26.97 -6.82 2.24
N PHE A 64 25.70 -7.26 2.15
CA PHE A 64 25.05 -7.53 0.88
C PHE A 64 24.95 -6.26 0.00
N VAL A 65 24.44 -5.17 0.56
CA VAL A 65 24.34 -3.87 -0.13
C VAL A 65 25.72 -3.36 -0.54
N GLY A 66 26.72 -3.45 0.35
CA GLY A 66 28.09 -3.06 0.06
C GLY A 66 28.68 -3.87 -1.09
N SER A 67 28.45 -5.18 -1.12
CA SER A 67 28.93 -6.05 -2.18
C SER A 67 28.28 -5.73 -3.55
N ILE A 68 26.95 -5.55 -3.56
CA ILE A 68 26.24 -5.17 -4.79
C ILE A 68 26.80 -3.85 -5.35
N LEU A 69 26.94 -2.82 -4.49
CA LEU A 69 27.45 -1.52 -4.90
C LEU A 69 28.87 -1.64 -5.47
N LYS A 70 29.76 -2.38 -4.78
CA LYS A 70 31.14 -2.60 -5.21
C LYS A 70 31.17 -3.26 -6.59
N TYR A 71 30.47 -4.39 -6.78
CA TYR A 71 30.51 -5.12 -8.05
C TYR A 71 29.81 -4.35 -9.17
N ALA A 72 28.73 -3.62 -8.90
CA ALA A 72 28.11 -2.74 -9.88
C ALA A 72 29.10 -1.68 -10.41
N ILE A 73 29.84 -1.00 -9.51
CA ILE A 73 30.88 -0.03 -9.92
C ILE A 73 31.98 -0.72 -10.72
N LEU A 74 32.47 -1.89 -10.27
CA LEU A 74 33.54 -2.61 -10.95
C LEU A 74 33.18 -3.02 -12.38
N VAL A 75 31.93 -3.41 -12.64
CA VAL A 75 31.46 -3.72 -14.00
C VAL A 75 31.61 -2.52 -14.92
N PHE A 76 31.18 -1.34 -14.48
CA PHE A 76 31.38 -0.09 -15.31
C PHE A 76 32.85 0.27 -15.47
N VAL A 77 33.66 0.08 -14.43
CA VAL A 77 35.12 0.34 -14.50
C VAL A 77 35.79 -0.59 -15.51
N VAL A 78 35.45 -1.87 -15.51
CA VAL A 78 36.00 -2.85 -16.49
C VAL A 78 35.59 -2.48 -17.91
N ILE A 79 34.34 -2.12 -18.15
CA ILE A 79 33.89 -1.70 -19.49
C ILE A 79 34.64 -0.43 -19.95
N ALA A 80 34.82 0.54 -19.05
CA ALA A 80 35.59 1.76 -19.35
C ALA A 80 37.06 1.44 -19.68
N ALA A 81 37.67 0.50 -18.95
CA ALA A 81 39.04 0.06 -19.21
C ALA A 81 39.16 -0.68 -20.56
N LEU A 82 38.21 -1.56 -20.88
CA LEU A 82 38.16 -2.25 -22.18
C LEU A 82 38.03 -1.25 -23.36
N GLY A 83 37.22 -0.21 -23.20
CA GLY A 83 37.08 0.85 -24.18
C GLY A 83 38.40 1.60 -24.44
N ARG A 84 39.23 1.77 -23.41
CA ARG A 84 40.57 2.39 -23.57
C ARG A 84 41.52 1.53 -24.41
N VAL A 85 41.40 0.22 -24.37
CA VAL A 85 42.24 -0.72 -25.12
C VAL A 85 41.69 -0.93 -26.55
N GLY A 86 40.61 -0.22 -26.94
CA GLY A 86 40.04 -0.32 -28.29
C GLY A 86 39.00 -1.42 -28.45
N VAL A 87 38.57 -2.10 -27.35
CA VAL A 87 37.46 -3.07 -27.39
C VAL A 87 36.14 -2.36 -27.59
N GLN A 88 35.36 -2.82 -28.57
CA GLN A 88 34.02 -2.28 -28.81
C GLN A 88 33.09 -2.60 -27.64
N THR A 89 32.81 -1.60 -26.82
CA THR A 89 32.02 -1.79 -25.56
C THR A 89 30.51 -1.73 -25.75
N ALA A 90 30.01 -1.38 -26.94
CA ALA A 90 28.58 -1.24 -27.22
C ALA A 90 27.77 -2.51 -26.89
N SER A 91 28.30 -3.69 -27.22
CA SER A 91 27.63 -4.97 -26.93
C SER A 91 27.53 -5.24 -25.42
N PHE A 92 28.59 -4.91 -24.66
CA PHE A 92 28.57 -5.07 -23.20
C PHE A 92 27.55 -4.13 -22.56
N VAL A 93 27.48 -2.88 -23.01
CA VAL A 93 26.48 -1.90 -22.54
C VAL A 93 25.06 -2.37 -22.87
N ALA A 94 24.84 -2.94 -24.08
CA ALA A 94 23.54 -3.48 -24.45
C ALA A 94 23.13 -4.66 -23.56
N ILE A 95 24.06 -5.59 -23.27
CA ILE A 95 23.80 -6.73 -22.38
C ILE A 95 23.46 -6.27 -20.97
N ILE A 96 24.21 -5.29 -20.43
CA ILE A 96 23.95 -4.74 -19.09
C ILE A 96 22.62 -4.00 -19.08
N GLY A 97 22.28 -3.27 -20.13
CA GLY A 97 20.99 -2.61 -20.28
C GLY A 97 19.82 -3.62 -20.24
N ALA A 98 19.96 -4.72 -21.00
CA ALA A 98 18.97 -5.80 -21.00
C ALA A 98 18.85 -6.49 -19.62
N ALA A 99 19.99 -6.78 -18.98
CA ALA A 99 20.02 -7.33 -17.63
C ALA A 99 19.39 -6.36 -16.59
N GLY A 100 19.69 -5.06 -16.71
CA GLY A 100 19.09 -4.02 -15.86
C GLY A 100 17.59 -3.92 -16.04
N LEU A 101 17.09 -4.05 -17.26
CA LEU A 101 15.65 -4.09 -17.54
C LEU A 101 14.98 -5.33 -16.92
N ALA A 102 15.61 -6.50 -17.04
CA ALA A 102 15.13 -7.75 -16.43
C ALA A 102 15.05 -7.64 -14.90
N ILE A 103 16.09 -7.07 -14.27
CA ILE A 103 16.11 -6.80 -12.82
C ILE A 103 15.01 -5.79 -12.45
N GLY A 104 14.82 -4.74 -13.25
CA GLY A 104 13.76 -3.75 -13.05
C GLY A 104 12.37 -4.38 -13.06
N PHE A 105 12.09 -5.27 -14.01
CA PHE A 105 10.83 -6.04 -14.02
C PHE A 105 10.69 -6.97 -12.84
N ALA A 106 11.76 -7.67 -12.44
CA ALA A 106 11.73 -8.53 -11.26
C ALA A 106 11.45 -7.75 -9.95
N LEU A 107 11.91 -6.51 -9.86
CA LEU A 107 11.72 -5.64 -8.69
C LEU A 107 10.51 -4.69 -8.80
N GLN A 108 9.72 -4.77 -9.89
CA GLN A 108 8.61 -3.85 -10.17
C GLN A 108 7.62 -3.76 -8.99
N GLY A 109 7.26 -4.92 -8.39
CA GLY A 109 6.34 -4.95 -7.26
C GLY A 109 6.90 -4.25 -6.00
N ALA A 110 8.18 -4.43 -5.71
CA ALA A 110 8.84 -3.78 -4.60
C ALA A 110 8.93 -2.26 -4.83
N LEU A 111 9.29 -1.84 -6.03
CA LEU A 111 9.38 -0.43 -6.39
C LEU A 111 8.00 0.26 -6.35
N SER A 112 6.95 -0.44 -6.79
CA SER A 112 5.55 0.04 -6.67
C SER A 112 5.15 0.27 -5.21
N ASN A 113 5.47 -0.68 -4.32
CA ASN A 113 5.18 -0.53 -2.89
C ASN A 113 5.99 0.61 -2.25
N PHE A 114 7.24 0.76 -2.63
CA PHE A 114 8.09 1.87 -2.19
C PHE A 114 7.51 3.22 -2.60
N ALA A 115 7.17 3.39 -3.88
CA ALA A 115 6.57 4.62 -4.39
C ALA A 115 5.24 4.93 -3.71
N ALA A 116 4.38 3.92 -3.53
CA ALA A 116 3.12 4.05 -2.81
C ALA A 116 3.35 4.46 -1.34
N GLY A 117 4.29 3.84 -0.64
CA GLY A 117 4.63 4.19 0.74
C GLY A 117 5.12 5.63 0.87
N PHE A 118 5.96 6.08 -0.06
CA PHE A 118 6.42 7.47 -0.13
C PHE A 118 5.25 8.45 -0.30
N LEU A 119 4.30 8.15 -1.21
CA LEU A 119 3.12 8.97 -1.42
C LEU A 119 2.18 8.97 -0.20
N LEU A 120 1.96 7.82 0.44
CA LEU A 120 1.16 7.72 1.67
C LEU A 120 1.75 8.57 2.81
N ILE A 121 3.08 8.58 2.95
CA ILE A 121 3.78 9.35 3.99
C ILE A 121 3.74 10.86 3.70
N ILE A 122 3.85 11.28 2.44
CA ILE A 122 3.84 12.71 2.07
C ILE A 122 2.42 13.28 2.08
N PHE A 123 1.49 12.66 1.34
CA PHE A 123 0.13 13.19 1.20
C PHE A 123 -0.77 12.85 2.40
N ARG A 124 -0.40 11.85 3.19
CA ARG A 124 -1.09 11.43 4.42
C ARG A 124 -2.61 11.24 4.25
N PRO A 125 -3.06 10.47 3.25
CA PRO A 125 -4.48 10.13 3.14
C PRO A 125 -4.95 9.32 4.36
N ILE A 126 -4.04 8.62 5.04
CA ILE A 126 -4.23 7.88 6.27
C ILE A 126 -3.16 8.27 7.30
N LYS A 127 -3.51 8.20 8.60
CA LYS A 127 -2.59 8.48 9.71
C LYS A 127 -2.68 7.37 10.75
N ALA A 128 -1.59 7.18 11.52
CA ALA A 128 -1.62 6.30 12.68
C ALA A 128 -2.73 6.71 13.66
N GLY A 129 -3.45 5.74 14.20
CA GLY A 129 -4.60 5.90 15.07
C GLY A 129 -5.95 6.02 14.35
N GLU A 130 -6.00 6.22 13.03
CA GLU A 130 -7.25 6.26 12.26
C GLU A 130 -7.74 4.83 11.97
N PHE A 131 -9.06 4.59 12.09
CA PHE A 131 -9.71 3.35 11.64
C PHE A 131 -10.07 3.48 10.16
N ILE A 132 -9.52 2.59 9.36
CA ILE A 132 -9.67 2.61 7.90
C ILE A 132 -10.10 1.24 7.38
N GLU A 133 -10.66 1.26 6.17
CA GLU A 133 -10.89 0.06 5.37
C GLU A 133 -10.16 0.23 4.04
N VAL A 134 -9.26 -0.71 3.73
CA VAL A 134 -8.37 -0.69 2.56
C VAL A 134 -8.10 -2.12 2.10
N ALA A 135 -7.97 -2.34 0.81
CA ALA A 135 -7.60 -3.63 0.23
C ALA A 135 -8.41 -4.82 0.80
N GLY A 136 -9.72 -4.63 1.07
CA GLY A 136 -10.61 -5.66 1.60
C GLY A 136 -10.43 -5.99 3.08
N THR A 137 -9.68 -5.20 3.82
CA THR A 137 -9.49 -5.34 5.29
C THR A 137 -9.75 -4.02 6.01
N ALA A 138 -10.16 -4.10 7.27
CA ALA A 138 -10.41 -2.93 8.11
C ALA A 138 -9.63 -3.02 9.43
N GLY A 139 -9.15 -1.87 9.91
CA GLY A 139 -8.43 -1.80 11.18
C GLY A 139 -7.90 -0.43 11.50
N VAL A 140 -7.34 -0.29 12.70
CA VAL A 140 -6.64 0.92 13.15
C VAL A 140 -5.22 0.92 12.59
N VAL A 141 -4.82 1.99 11.92
CA VAL A 141 -3.46 2.17 11.41
C VAL A 141 -2.48 2.26 12.59
N GLN A 142 -1.55 1.32 12.66
CA GLN A 142 -0.45 1.36 13.64
C GLN A 142 0.72 2.16 13.10
N SER A 143 1.16 1.84 11.89
CA SER A 143 2.28 2.52 11.24
C SER A 143 2.22 2.39 9.73
N VAL A 144 2.66 3.44 9.03
CA VAL A 144 2.92 3.42 7.58
C VAL A 144 4.43 3.34 7.42
N GLN A 145 4.91 2.22 6.87
CA GLN A 145 6.31 1.95 6.61
C GLN A 145 6.64 2.12 5.12
N LEU A 146 7.88 1.88 4.73
CA LEU A 146 8.36 2.14 3.38
C LEU A 146 7.65 1.27 2.31
N PHE A 147 7.38 -0.01 2.61
CA PHE A 147 6.78 -0.97 1.67
C PHE A 147 5.38 -1.41 2.09
N THR A 148 5.08 -1.34 3.38
CA THR A 148 3.86 -1.88 3.98
C THR A 148 3.26 -0.92 4.99
N THR A 149 1.96 -1.03 5.19
CA THR A 149 1.23 -0.40 6.29
C THR A 149 0.73 -1.48 7.23
N THR A 150 0.93 -1.31 8.53
CA THR A 150 0.47 -2.21 9.56
C THR A 150 -0.82 -1.68 10.18
N LEU A 151 -1.85 -2.53 10.22
CA LEU A 151 -3.14 -2.27 10.87
C LEU A 151 -3.35 -3.24 12.02
N THR A 152 -4.18 -2.83 12.99
CA THR A 152 -4.76 -3.72 14.00
C THR A 152 -6.26 -3.83 13.75
N SER A 153 -6.76 -5.05 13.49
CA SER A 153 -8.18 -5.31 13.31
C SER A 153 -8.98 -5.13 14.60
N GLY A 154 -10.31 -5.03 14.50
CA GLY A 154 -11.18 -4.87 15.67
C GLY A 154 -11.11 -6.02 16.69
N ASP A 155 -10.67 -7.21 16.26
CA ASP A 155 -10.42 -8.40 17.09
C ASP A 155 -8.93 -8.58 17.46
N ASN A 156 -8.15 -7.49 17.40
CA ASN A 156 -6.75 -7.38 17.82
C ASN A 156 -5.75 -8.24 17.04
N LYS A 157 -5.98 -8.46 15.76
CA LYS A 157 -5.01 -9.11 14.86
C LYS A 157 -4.15 -8.06 14.17
N MET A 158 -2.87 -8.36 14.02
CA MET A 158 -1.97 -7.57 13.18
C MET A 158 -2.19 -7.92 11.70
N VAL A 159 -2.51 -6.91 10.91
CA VAL A 159 -2.70 -7.03 9.45
C VAL A 159 -1.65 -6.19 8.77
N VAL A 160 -0.85 -6.80 7.90
CA VAL A 160 0.19 -6.11 7.12
C VAL A 160 -0.28 -6.01 5.67
N VAL A 161 -0.46 -4.79 5.20
CA VAL A 161 -0.97 -4.50 3.85
C VAL A 161 0.15 -3.87 3.01
N PRO A 162 0.44 -4.39 1.81
CA PRO A 162 1.36 -3.73 0.88
C PRO A 162 0.86 -2.33 0.50
N ASN A 163 1.76 -1.34 0.51
CA ASN A 163 1.35 0.06 0.28
C ASN A 163 0.72 0.27 -1.10
N SER A 164 1.19 -0.45 -2.13
CA SER A 164 0.60 -0.36 -3.47
C SER A 164 -0.85 -0.83 -3.52
N ALA A 165 -1.23 -1.84 -2.71
CA ALA A 165 -2.61 -2.30 -2.62
C ALA A 165 -3.53 -1.25 -1.96
N ILE A 166 -3.01 -0.45 -1.04
CA ILE A 166 -3.74 0.66 -0.41
C ILE A 166 -3.94 1.80 -1.41
N LEU A 167 -2.85 2.24 -2.06
CA LEU A 167 -2.87 3.43 -2.91
C LEU A 167 -3.65 3.21 -4.22
N ASN A 168 -3.61 1.98 -4.76
CA ASN A 168 -4.32 1.63 -6.00
C ASN A 168 -5.80 1.31 -5.79
N GLY A 169 -6.25 1.17 -4.53
CA GLY A 169 -7.63 0.89 -4.17
C GLY A 169 -8.36 2.08 -3.56
N THR A 170 -9.63 1.86 -3.22
CA THR A 170 -10.41 2.81 -2.44
C THR A 170 -9.94 2.81 -0.99
N ILE A 171 -9.75 3.98 -0.43
CA ILE A 171 -9.46 4.18 0.99
C ILE A 171 -10.72 4.73 1.66
N VAL A 172 -11.35 3.95 2.54
CA VAL A 172 -12.45 4.43 3.39
C VAL A 172 -11.88 4.75 4.76
N ASN A 173 -11.93 6.03 5.13
CA ASN A 173 -11.44 6.48 6.43
C ASN A 173 -12.63 6.85 7.32
N TYR A 174 -12.86 6.05 8.34
CA TYR A 174 -13.97 6.21 9.28
C TYR A 174 -13.69 7.22 10.41
N SER A 175 -12.42 7.59 10.61
CA SER A 175 -11.99 8.47 11.70
C SER A 175 -11.72 9.90 11.27
N ARG A 176 -11.62 10.16 9.95
CA ARG A 176 -11.21 11.47 9.41
C ARG A 176 -12.27 12.55 9.59
N MET A 177 -13.54 12.18 9.50
CA MET A 177 -14.66 13.09 9.67
C MET A 177 -15.13 13.08 11.12
N ASP A 178 -15.42 14.25 11.67
CA ASP A 178 -15.84 14.42 13.07
C ASP A 178 -17.21 13.81 13.34
N THR A 179 -18.06 13.71 12.31
CA THR A 179 -19.42 13.21 12.40
C THR A 179 -19.68 12.09 11.41
N ARG A 180 -20.54 11.15 11.82
CA ARG A 180 -21.00 10.04 10.98
C ARG A 180 -22.50 9.89 11.08
N ARG A 181 -23.13 9.43 10.00
CA ARG A 181 -24.53 9.04 9.99
C ARG A 181 -24.65 7.58 10.39
N VAL A 182 -25.51 7.33 11.40
CA VAL A 182 -25.85 5.97 11.83
C VAL A 182 -27.07 5.53 11.02
N ASP A 183 -26.91 4.52 10.17
CA ASP A 183 -28.01 4.00 9.34
C ASP A 183 -28.64 2.79 10.05
N MET A 184 -29.90 2.93 10.50
CA MET A 184 -30.67 1.90 11.18
C MET A 184 -31.98 1.67 10.43
N THR A 185 -32.53 0.45 10.53
CA THR A 185 -33.82 0.10 9.92
C THR A 185 -34.63 -0.70 10.93
N PHE A 186 -35.88 -0.28 11.17
CA PHE A 186 -36.82 -0.94 12.08
C PHE A 186 -38.06 -1.35 11.28
N GLY A 187 -38.38 -2.66 11.33
CA GLY A 187 -39.56 -3.21 10.69
C GLY A 187 -40.73 -3.27 11.67
N ILE A 188 -41.89 -2.81 11.27
CA ILE A 188 -43.14 -2.95 12.03
C ILE A 188 -44.16 -3.80 11.27
N GLY A 189 -45.07 -4.45 11.97
CA GLY A 189 -46.14 -5.24 11.34
C GLY A 189 -47.08 -4.35 10.54
N TYR A 190 -47.67 -4.88 9.48
CA TYR A 190 -48.63 -4.15 8.62
C TYR A 190 -49.90 -3.72 9.42
N GLY A 191 -50.21 -4.39 10.52
CA GLY A 191 -51.33 -4.03 11.41
C GLY A 191 -51.00 -2.93 12.42
N SER A 192 -49.70 -2.57 12.57
CA SER A 192 -49.25 -1.54 13.51
C SER A 192 -49.53 -0.13 13.02
N ASP A 193 -49.79 0.79 13.93
CA ASP A 193 -49.97 2.21 13.61
C ASP A 193 -48.61 2.86 13.18
N LEU A 194 -48.46 3.07 11.89
CA LEU A 194 -47.27 3.68 11.28
C LEU A 194 -46.99 5.07 11.84
N ARG A 195 -48.04 5.87 12.07
CA ARG A 195 -47.86 7.26 12.56
C ARG A 195 -47.36 7.25 14.01
N LYS A 196 -47.92 6.39 14.84
CA LYS A 196 -47.48 6.19 16.21
C LYS A 196 -46.03 5.67 16.26
N ALA A 197 -45.65 4.72 15.42
CA ALA A 197 -44.30 4.18 15.34
C ALA A 197 -43.28 5.30 14.96
N LYS A 198 -43.61 6.14 13.98
CA LYS A 198 -42.76 7.28 13.62
C LYS A 198 -42.63 8.31 14.74
N GLN A 199 -43.73 8.63 15.44
CA GLN A 199 -43.68 9.57 16.58
C GLN A 199 -42.80 9.04 17.73
N ILE A 200 -42.85 7.72 18.00
CA ILE A 200 -41.97 7.09 18.98
C ILE A 200 -40.52 7.24 18.56
N LEU A 201 -40.18 6.93 17.28
CA LEU A 201 -38.81 7.02 16.78
C LEU A 201 -38.29 8.48 16.80
N GLU A 202 -39.14 9.45 16.45
CA GLU A 202 -38.84 10.90 16.53
C GLU A 202 -38.56 11.34 17.99
N ARG A 203 -39.37 10.87 18.93
CA ARG A 203 -39.16 11.11 20.35
C ARG A 203 -37.85 10.52 20.84
N LEU A 204 -37.56 9.24 20.52
CA LEU A 204 -36.31 8.57 20.92
C LEU A 204 -35.07 9.25 20.35
N VAL A 205 -35.14 9.72 19.10
CA VAL A 205 -34.06 10.52 18.48
C VAL A 205 -33.86 11.83 19.24
N SER A 206 -34.94 12.51 19.65
CA SER A 206 -34.87 13.79 20.37
C SER A 206 -34.33 13.65 21.80
N GLU A 207 -34.56 12.50 22.44
CA GLU A 207 -34.13 12.15 23.81
C GLU A 207 -32.66 11.72 23.88
N GLU A 208 -32.07 11.27 22.76
CA GLU A 208 -30.71 10.77 22.73
C GLU A 208 -29.71 11.95 22.57
N SER A 209 -29.03 12.27 23.66
CA SER A 209 -28.15 13.44 23.75
C SER A 209 -26.93 13.42 22.83
N ARG A 210 -26.50 12.21 22.39
CA ARG A 210 -25.37 12.02 21.46
C ARG A 210 -25.75 12.27 19.99
N ILE A 211 -27.06 12.33 19.70
CA ILE A 211 -27.55 12.62 18.35
C ILE A 211 -27.48 14.13 18.12
N LEU A 212 -26.88 14.49 17.00
CA LEU A 212 -26.74 15.88 16.58
C LEU A 212 -28.08 16.43 16.06
N LYS A 213 -28.38 17.69 16.37
CA LYS A 213 -29.56 18.39 15.86
C LYS A 213 -29.41 18.75 14.39
N GLU A 214 -28.20 19.02 13.98
CA GLU A 214 -27.83 19.36 12.59
C GLU A 214 -26.60 18.52 12.17
N PRO A 215 -26.66 17.86 11.01
CA PRO A 215 -27.84 17.70 10.13
C PRO A 215 -28.99 16.94 10.83
N ALA A 216 -30.24 17.30 10.50
CA ALA A 216 -31.41 16.64 11.09
C ALA A 216 -31.46 15.16 10.74
N ALA A 217 -31.94 14.33 11.71
CA ALA A 217 -32.13 12.91 11.47
C ALA A 217 -33.25 12.67 10.44
N THR A 218 -33.03 11.71 9.55
CA THR A 218 -34.07 11.28 8.60
C THR A 218 -34.83 10.09 9.18
N ILE A 219 -36.17 10.21 9.31
CA ILE A 219 -37.07 9.13 9.72
C ILE A 219 -38.15 8.98 8.66
N ALA A 220 -38.10 7.88 7.88
CA ALA A 220 -39.00 7.68 6.75
C ALA A 220 -39.26 6.21 6.50
N VAL A 221 -40.41 5.90 5.88
CA VAL A 221 -40.65 4.54 5.34
C VAL A 221 -39.72 4.32 4.15
N ALA A 222 -38.92 3.27 4.22
CA ALA A 222 -37.95 2.92 3.19
C ALA A 222 -38.43 1.80 2.28
N ALA A 223 -39.23 0.86 2.81
CA ALA A 223 -39.74 -0.25 2.03
C ALA A 223 -41.02 -0.83 2.66
N LEU A 224 -41.86 -1.36 1.79
CA LEU A 224 -42.95 -2.28 2.13
C LEU A 224 -42.42 -3.69 1.83
N ALA A 225 -41.92 -4.39 2.84
CA ALA A 225 -41.28 -5.69 2.71
C ALA A 225 -42.30 -6.83 2.86
N ASP A 226 -41.86 -8.07 2.65
CA ASP A 226 -42.76 -9.24 2.63
C ASP A 226 -43.57 -9.41 3.91
N SER A 227 -43.03 -9.06 5.08
CA SER A 227 -43.70 -9.23 6.37
C SER A 227 -43.68 -7.97 7.25
N SER A 228 -43.12 -6.87 6.79
CA SER A 228 -42.94 -5.65 7.57
C SER A 228 -42.99 -4.37 6.74
N VAL A 229 -43.35 -3.27 7.37
CA VAL A 229 -43.12 -1.91 6.88
C VAL A 229 -41.82 -1.43 7.50
N ASN A 230 -40.79 -1.23 6.67
CA ASN A 230 -39.46 -0.85 7.11
C ASN A 230 -39.32 0.67 7.21
N ILE A 231 -38.99 1.16 8.40
CA ILE A 231 -38.73 2.57 8.68
C ILE A 231 -37.23 2.74 8.87
N VAL A 232 -36.60 3.62 8.09
CA VAL A 232 -35.21 4.01 8.31
C VAL A 232 -35.12 5.13 9.33
N VAL A 233 -34.12 5.05 10.21
CA VAL A 233 -33.74 6.08 11.16
C VAL A 233 -32.26 6.38 10.95
N ARG A 234 -31.95 7.60 10.48
CA ARG A 234 -30.61 8.01 10.07
C ARG A 234 -30.15 9.26 10.80
N PRO A 235 -29.82 9.16 12.09
CA PRO A 235 -29.28 10.28 12.85
C PRO A 235 -27.80 10.48 12.56
N TRP A 236 -27.32 11.70 12.83
CA TRP A 236 -25.92 12.08 12.81
C TRP A 236 -25.38 12.12 14.24
N VAL A 237 -24.17 11.58 14.42
CA VAL A 237 -23.49 11.54 15.72
C VAL A 237 -22.02 11.90 15.56
N LYS A 238 -21.32 12.20 16.66
CA LYS A 238 -19.87 12.26 16.65
C LYS A 238 -19.31 10.87 16.32
N THR A 239 -18.22 10.83 15.57
CA THR A 239 -17.63 9.57 15.09
C THR A 239 -17.35 8.58 16.20
N GLY A 240 -16.91 9.03 17.39
CA GLY A 240 -16.66 8.17 18.55
C GLY A 240 -17.92 7.56 19.18
N ASP A 241 -19.10 8.17 18.99
CA ASP A 241 -20.35 7.73 19.56
C ASP A 241 -21.12 6.76 18.66
N TYR A 242 -20.61 6.49 17.45
CA TYR A 242 -21.32 5.72 16.41
C TYR A 242 -21.85 4.38 16.91
N TRP A 243 -20.98 3.54 17.44
CA TRP A 243 -21.35 2.21 17.89
C TRP A 243 -22.18 2.23 19.19
N GLY A 244 -21.86 3.16 20.11
CA GLY A 244 -22.65 3.32 21.34
C GLY A 244 -24.09 3.68 21.02
N VAL A 245 -24.32 4.67 20.17
CA VAL A 245 -25.67 5.05 19.73
C VAL A 245 -26.33 3.92 18.95
N TRP A 246 -25.62 3.22 18.08
CA TRP A 246 -26.17 2.14 17.28
C TRP A 246 -26.74 1.02 18.17
N PHE A 247 -25.98 0.57 19.17
CA PHE A 247 -26.42 -0.51 20.08
C PHE A 247 -27.55 -0.07 21.00
N ASP A 248 -27.34 1.05 21.70
CA ASP A 248 -28.32 1.54 22.69
C ASP A 248 -29.66 1.91 22.05
N PHE A 249 -29.63 2.47 20.84
CA PHE A 249 -30.85 2.87 20.14
C PHE A 249 -31.66 1.64 19.69
N HIS A 250 -31.02 0.56 19.22
CA HIS A 250 -31.72 -0.69 18.89
C HIS A 250 -32.42 -1.27 20.11
N GLU A 251 -31.76 -1.30 21.27
CA GLU A 251 -32.33 -1.78 22.50
C GLU A 251 -33.52 -0.90 22.94
N LYS A 252 -33.35 0.41 22.98
CA LYS A 252 -34.41 1.38 23.31
C LYS A 252 -35.63 1.24 22.43
N VAL A 253 -35.44 1.12 21.11
CA VAL A 253 -36.56 0.95 20.17
C VAL A 253 -37.31 -0.32 20.46
N LYS A 254 -36.62 -1.46 20.68
CA LYS A 254 -37.26 -2.72 20.99
C LYS A 254 -38.15 -2.63 22.27
N LEU A 255 -37.58 -2.12 23.34
CA LEU A 255 -38.30 -1.98 24.62
C LEU A 255 -39.49 -1.01 24.52
N THR A 256 -39.32 0.10 23.80
CA THR A 256 -40.37 1.10 23.65
C THR A 256 -41.48 0.63 22.72
N PHE A 257 -41.18 -0.07 21.64
CA PHE A 257 -42.18 -0.65 20.75
C PHE A 257 -43.01 -1.67 21.46
N ASP A 258 -42.40 -2.57 22.28
CA ASP A 258 -43.14 -3.53 23.10
C ASP A 258 -44.08 -2.85 24.09
N ALA A 259 -43.59 -1.83 24.81
CA ALA A 259 -44.39 -1.10 25.80
C ALA A 259 -45.56 -0.32 25.17
N GLU A 260 -45.39 0.17 23.95
CA GLU A 260 -46.37 1.00 23.23
C GLU A 260 -47.27 0.17 22.30
N GLY A 261 -47.10 -1.17 22.23
CA GLY A 261 -47.91 -2.05 21.42
C GLY A 261 -47.63 -1.96 19.90
N ILE A 262 -46.43 -1.58 19.53
CA ILE A 262 -45.97 -1.65 18.14
C ILE A 262 -45.36 -3.03 17.91
N GLU A 263 -45.93 -3.81 17.01
CA GLU A 263 -45.47 -5.16 16.70
C GLU A 263 -44.23 -5.13 15.81
N ILE A 264 -43.17 -5.83 16.23
CA ILE A 264 -42.03 -6.21 15.34
C ILE A 264 -42.38 -7.62 14.82
N PRO A 265 -42.75 -7.75 13.53
CA PRO A 265 -43.35 -9.00 13.06
C PRO A 265 -42.30 -10.09 12.86
N PHE A 266 -42.70 -11.31 13.17
CA PHE A 266 -42.04 -12.51 12.68
C PHE A 266 -42.32 -12.68 11.18
N PRO A 267 -41.60 -13.54 10.43
CA PRO A 267 -42.00 -13.90 9.08
C PRO A 267 -43.43 -14.39 9.03
N GLN A 268 -44.25 -13.76 8.18
CA GLN A 268 -45.67 -14.08 8.05
C GLN A 268 -45.88 -15.00 6.84
N MET A 269 -46.83 -15.97 7.02
CA MET A 269 -47.26 -16.87 5.93
C MET A 269 -48.79 -16.97 5.96
N VAL A 270 -49.41 -16.80 4.79
CA VAL A 270 -50.83 -17.02 4.61
C VAL A 270 -51.07 -18.43 4.11
N MET A 271 -51.79 -19.27 4.88
CA MET A 271 -52.18 -20.61 4.45
C MET A 271 -53.65 -20.64 4.01
N HIS A 272 -53.90 -21.03 2.78
CA HIS A 272 -55.25 -21.32 2.28
C HIS A 272 -55.53 -22.82 2.41
N MET A 273 -56.31 -23.23 3.42
CA MET A 273 -56.76 -24.60 3.54
C MET A 273 -58.01 -24.84 2.66
N GLN A 274 -57.90 -25.73 1.70
CA GLN A 274 -59.06 -26.21 0.93
C GLN A 274 -59.76 -27.31 1.76
N LYS A 275 -61.07 -27.16 2.02
CA LYS A 275 -61.85 -28.26 2.54
C LYS A 275 -61.94 -29.36 1.51
N PRO A 276 -61.76 -30.67 1.87
CA PRO A 276 -62.03 -31.76 0.94
C PRO A 276 -63.49 -31.66 0.50
N GLN A 277 -63.73 -31.68 -0.82
CA GLN A 277 -65.10 -31.88 -1.35
C GLN A 277 -65.51 -33.28 -0.98
N ALA A 278 -66.65 -33.43 -0.23
CA ALA A 278 -67.28 -34.68 0.11
C ALA A 278 -67.92 -35.35 -1.10
#